data_03a445b5f4066b3df1683d1ea398a854
#
_entry.id   03a445b5f4066b3df1683d1ea398a854
#
_cell.length_a   1.000
_cell.length_b   1.000
_cell.length_c   1.000
_cell.angle_alpha   90.00
_cell.angle_beta   90.00
_cell.angle_gamma   90.00
#
_symmetry.space_group_name_H-M   'P 1'
#
loop_
_entity.id
_entity.type
_entity.pdbx_description
1 polymer ?
#
loop_
_entity_poly.entity_id
_entity_poly.type
_entity_poly.pdbx_seq_one_letter_code
_entity_poly.pdbx_strand_id
1 'polypeptide(L)'
;MRFEARNLVVRYPGAQRPALDGISMTIPDGCLYAVLGPNGSGKSTLMRSMMGVLKPTSGGTYIDDREVGTWDRRELARAVGAVAQSETLSFPLTVREMVAMGRYPHLGPLSGESDADREAVAAALAGCDVTEFVSRDVTTLSGGERQRVRIARALAQQPQALVLDEPTKSLDIRHEMAILELLRRSADSGLTVVVVTHGLDLAARFADRLLLLSQGRVAAEGTPAEVMTEPTLASVYAWPVSVTTDPVSGTPRVTPLRRGQA
;
A
#
# COMPACT_ATOMS: atom_id res chain seq x y z
N MET A 1 10.09 -10.60 -2.10
CA MET A 1 9.34 -10.89 -0.83
C MET A 1 7.90 -11.19 -1.18
N ARG A 2 7.44 -12.43 -0.96
CA ARG A 2 6.08 -12.90 -1.23
C ARG A 2 5.23 -12.82 0.05
N PHE A 3 3.98 -12.34 -0.07
CA PHE A 3 3.02 -12.39 1.03
C PHE A 3 1.91 -13.38 0.75
N GLU A 4 1.45 -14.04 1.79
CA GLU A 4 0.29 -14.94 1.72
C GLU A 4 -0.64 -14.69 2.91
N ALA A 5 -1.93 -14.80 2.67
CA ALA A 5 -2.94 -15.03 3.69
C ALA A 5 -3.52 -16.44 3.48
N ARG A 6 -3.63 -17.24 4.54
CA ARG A 6 -4.15 -18.61 4.51
C ARG A 6 -5.32 -18.73 5.47
N ASN A 7 -6.53 -18.78 4.92
CA ASN A 7 -7.81 -18.83 5.67
C ASN A 7 -7.90 -17.79 6.79
N LEU A 8 -7.42 -16.56 6.50
CA LEU A 8 -7.29 -15.48 7.47
C LEU A 8 -8.64 -15.00 7.95
N VAL A 9 -8.89 -15.10 9.25
CA VAL A 9 -10.07 -14.53 9.93
C VAL A 9 -9.61 -13.51 10.95
N VAL A 10 -10.21 -12.33 10.92
CA VAL A 10 -9.97 -11.27 11.91
C VAL A 10 -11.30 -10.75 12.41
N ARG A 11 -11.51 -10.79 13.73
CA ARG A 11 -12.68 -10.26 14.40
C ARG A 11 -12.26 -9.23 15.45
N TYR A 12 -12.83 -8.04 15.39
CA TYR A 12 -12.63 -7.04 16.45
C TYR A 12 -13.46 -7.36 17.69
N PRO A 13 -13.01 -7.02 18.89
CA PRO A 13 -13.80 -7.18 20.11
C PRO A 13 -15.17 -6.52 19.98
N GLY A 14 -16.24 -7.24 20.35
CA GLY A 14 -17.62 -6.76 20.28
C GLY A 14 -18.26 -6.72 18.88
N ALA A 15 -17.50 -7.02 17.82
CA ALA A 15 -18.07 -7.04 16.47
C ALA A 15 -18.94 -8.28 16.24
N GLN A 16 -20.14 -8.08 15.67
CA GLN A 16 -21.03 -9.19 15.32
C GLN A 16 -20.51 -10.04 14.16
N ARG A 17 -19.79 -9.43 13.22
CA ARG A 17 -19.19 -10.11 12.05
C ARG A 17 -17.69 -9.92 12.03
N PRO A 18 -16.92 -10.90 11.49
CA PRO A 18 -15.51 -10.70 11.27
C PRO A 18 -15.25 -9.58 10.25
N ALA A 19 -14.17 -8.85 10.44
CA ALA A 19 -13.70 -7.85 9.50
C ALA A 19 -13.00 -8.49 8.29
N LEU A 20 -12.40 -9.68 8.49
CA LEU A 20 -11.93 -10.59 7.45
C LEU A 20 -12.48 -11.99 7.77
N ASP A 21 -12.98 -12.68 6.75
CA ASP A 21 -13.70 -13.94 6.88
C ASP A 21 -13.18 -14.97 5.87
N GLY A 22 -12.11 -15.68 6.24
CA GLY A 22 -11.52 -16.75 5.44
C GLY A 22 -10.74 -16.25 4.22
N ILE A 23 -10.03 -15.13 4.33
CA ILE A 23 -9.20 -14.61 3.22
C ILE A 23 -8.05 -15.58 2.93
N SER A 24 -7.97 -16.03 1.68
CA SER A 24 -6.81 -16.72 1.12
C SER A 24 -6.38 -16.02 -0.15
N MET A 25 -5.12 -15.54 -0.19
CA MET A 25 -4.57 -14.78 -1.31
C MET A 25 -3.05 -14.85 -1.31
N THR A 26 -2.43 -14.56 -2.45
CA THR A 26 -0.97 -14.52 -2.61
C THR A 26 -0.54 -13.27 -3.38
N ILE A 27 0.36 -12.49 -2.78
CA ILE A 27 1.06 -11.39 -3.46
C ILE A 27 2.41 -11.93 -3.92
N PRO A 28 2.67 -12.02 -5.23
CA PRO A 28 3.98 -12.40 -5.75
C PRO A 28 5.06 -11.38 -5.37
N ASP A 29 6.31 -11.83 -5.33
CA ASP A 29 7.46 -10.94 -5.19
C ASP A 29 7.65 -10.05 -6.42
N GLY A 30 8.21 -8.85 -6.21
CA GLY A 30 8.58 -7.93 -7.26
C GLY A 30 7.42 -7.39 -8.12
N CYS A 31 6.20 -7.33 -7.58
CA CYS A 31 5.03 -6.81 -8.31
C CYS A 31 4.40 -5.60 -7.62
N LEU A 32 3.67 -4.80 -8.39
CA LEU A 32 2.73 -3.83 -7.86
C LEU A 32 1.35 -4.47 -7.75
N TYR A 33 0.92 -4.68 -6.51
CA TYR A 33 -0.34 -5.34 -6.17
C TYR A 33 -1.31 -4.34 -5.54
N ALA A 34 -2.50 -4.19 -6.11
CA ALA A 34 -3.50 -3.27 -5.57
C ALA A 34 -4.64 -4.01 -4.86
N VAL A 35 -4.98 -3.55 -3.66
CA VAL A 35 -6.12 -4.03 -2.87
C VAL A 35 -7.26 -3.03 -2.97
N LEU A 36 -8.36 -3.46 -3.56
CA LEU A 36 -9.54 -2.68 -3.88
C LEU A 36 -10.76 -3.15 -3.07
N GLY A 37 -11.80 -2.34 -3.07
CA GLY A 37 -13.10 -2.66 -2.48
C GLY A 37 -13.76 -1.46 -1.81
N PRO A 38 -15.07 -1.52 -1.53
CA PRO A 38 -15.81 -0.45 -0.87
C PRO A 38 -15.29 -0.18 0.56
N ASN A 39 -15.73 0.93 1.15
CA ASN A 39 -15.45 1.23 2.55
C ASN A 39 -16.01 0.12 3.44
N GLY A 40 -15.23 -0.28 4.45
CA GLY A 40 -15.61 -1.38 5.35
C GLY A 40 -15.42 -2.79 4.77
N SER A 41 -14.85 -2.96 3.56
CA SER A 41 -14.59 -4.29 2.98
C SER A 41 -13.47 -5.09 3.64
N GLY A 42 -12.67 -4.47 4.53
CA GLY A 42 -11.58 -5.15 5.25
C GLY A 42 -10.17 -4.81 4.78
N LYS A 43 -9.97 -3.90 3.80
CA LYS A 43 -8.65 -3.57 3.21
C LYS A 43 -7.59 -3.20 4.27
N SER A 44 -7.86 -2.20 5.11
CA SER A 44 -6.91 -1.78 6.14
C SER A 44 -6.70 -2.85 7.23
N THR A 45 -7.70 -3.71 7.47
CA THR A 45 -7.58 -4.85 8.38
C THR A 45 -6.63 -5.90 7.79
N LEU A 46 -6.77 -6.21 6.49
CA LEU A 46 -5.86 -7.12 5.78
C LEU A 46 -4.43 -6.59 5.82
N MET A 47 -4.23 -5.32 5.45
CA MET A 47 -2.92 -4.68 5.49
C MET A 47 -2.27 -4.74 6.88
N ARG A 48 -3.02 -4.40 7.95
CA ARG A 48 -2.51 -4.46 9.33
C ARG A 48 -2.18 -5.88 9.77
N SER A 49 -2.93 -6.88 9.30
CA SER A 49 -2.63 -8.30 9.58
C SER A 49 -1.36 -8.75 8.86
N MET A 50 -1.17 -8.34 7.60
CA MET A 50 0.05 -8.64 6.82
C MET A 50 1.32 -8.01 7.42
N MET A 51 1.18 -6.88 8.12
CA MET A 51 2.28 -6.22 8.84
C MET A 51 2.44 -6.68 10.29
N GLY A 52 1.72 -7.70 10.75
CA GLY A 52 1.77 -8.20 12.12
C GLY A 52 1.24 -7.24 13.20
N VAL A 53 0.52 -6.17 12.79
CA VAL A 53 -0.10 -5.21 13.72
C VAL A 53 -1.36 -5.78 14.35
N LEU A 54 -2.10 -6.62 13.60
CA LEU A 54 -3.29 -7.31 14.09
C LEU A 54 -3.04 -8.81 14.13
N LYS A 55 -3.34 -9.42 15.29
CA LYS A 55 -3.29 -10.87 15.43
C LYS A 55 -4.56 -11.49 14.84
N PRO A 56 -4.46 -12.49 13.96
CA PRO A 56 -5.62 -13.23 13.45
C PRO A 56 -6.41 -13.94 14.55
N THR A 57 -7.72 -14.07 14.34
CA THR A 57 -8.59 -14.93 15.16
C THR A 57 -8.40 -16.39 14.79
N SER A 58 -8.21 -16.67 13.49
CA SER A 58 -7.81 -17.97 12.95
C SER A 58 -7.15 -17.80 11.59
N GLY A 59 -6.49 -18.85 11.09
CA GLY A 59 -5.64 -18.75 9.91
C GLY A 59 -4.39 -17.92 10.20
N GLY A 60 -3.74 -17.40 9.16
CA GLY A 60 -2.51 -16.62 9.34
C GLY A 60 -2.08 -15.85 8.12
N THR A 61 -1.11 -14.95 8.33
CA THR A 61 -0.38 -14.24 7.28
C THR A 61 1.08 -14.68 7.30
N TYR A 62 1.67 -14.82 6.12
CA TYR A 62 3.01 -15.36 5.92
C TYR A 62 3.81 -14.42 5.00
N ILE A 63 5.10 -14.34 5.26
CA ILE A 63 6.10 -13.71 4.40
C ILE A 63 7.15 -14.77 4.09
N ASP A 64 7.33 -15.10 2.79
CA ASP A 64 8.25 -16.15 2.32
C ASP A 64 8.13 -17.45 3.14
N ASP A 65 6.88 -17.94 3.30
CA ASP A 65 6.48 -19.13 4.07
C ASP A 65 6.66 -19.03 5.60
N ARG A 66 7.21 -17.97 6.14
CA ARG A 66 7.32 -17.73 7.59
C ARG A 66 6.11 -16.96 8.10
N GLU A 67 5.44 -17.46 9.12
CA GLU A 67 4.29 -16.78 9.72
C GLU A 67 4.69 -15.42 10.29
N VAL A 68 3.95 -14.36 9.94
CA VAL A 68 4.26 -12.95 10.33
C VAL A 68 4.31 -12.80 11.85
N GLY A 69 3.47 -13.52 12.58
CA GLY A 69 3.45 -13.50 14.05
C GLY A 69 4.73 -14.00 14.72
N THR A 70 5.61 -14.70 13.98
CA THR A 70 6.89 -15.25 14.49
C THR A 70 8.11 -14.36 14.19
N TRP A 71 7.91 -13.29 13.43
CA TRP A 71 8.99 -12.35 13.14
C TRP A 71 9.32 -11.49 14.36
N ASP A 72 10.61 -11.24 14.58
CA ASP A 72 11.02 -10.15 15.43
C ASP A 72 10.53 -8.82 14.83
N ARG A 73 10.02 -7.91 15.68
CA ARG A 73 9.44 -6.64 15.20
C ARG A 73 10.43 -5.79 14.43
N ARG A 74 11.70 -5.81 14.84
CA ARG A 74 12.76 -5.05 14.22
C ARG A 74 13.20 -5.68 12.89
N GLU A 75 13.25 -7.01 12.85
CA GLU A 75 13.49 -7.79 11.63
C GLU A 75 12.39 -7.49 10.59
N LEU A 76 11.12 -7.58 10.99
CA LEU A 76 9.99 -7.27 10.12
C LEU A 76 10.02 -5.80 9.66
N ALA A 77 10.35 -4.87 10.58
CA ALA A 77 10.46 -3.46 10.24
C ALA A 77 11.65 -3.14 9.32
N ARG A 78 12.68 -3.97 9.20
CA ARG A 78 13.73 -3.85 8.17
C ARG A 78 13.27 -4.38 6.82
N ALA A 79 12.42 -5.40 6.83
CA ALA A 79 11.98 -6.09 5.63
C ALA A 79 10.79 -5.40 4.94
N VAL A 80 9.89 -4.76 5.70
CA VAL A 80 8.65 -4.18 5.19
C VAL A 80 8.54 -2.71 5.57
N GLY A 81 8.58 -1.83 4.57
CA GLY A 81 8.27 -0.41 4.73
C GLY A 81 6.75 -0.18 4.71
N ALA A 82 6.26 0.76 5.53
CA ALA A 82 4.84 1.06 5.60
C ALA A 82 4.57 2.56 5.50
N VAL A 83 3.52 2.93 4.74
CA VAL A 83 3.01 4.29 4.65
C VAL A 83 1.53 4.26 5.01
N ALA A 84 1.18 4.83 6.18
CA ALA A 84 -0.20 4.89 6.64
C ALA A 84 -0.99 5.99 5.90
N GLN A 85 -2.31 5.83 5.84
CA GLN A 85 -3.24 6.79 5.23
C GLN A 85 -3.13 8.20 5.83
N SER A 86 -2.99 8.29 7.14
CA SER A 86 -2.82 9.55 7.87
C SER A 86 -1.75 9.42 8.93
N GLU A 87 -1.00 10.49 9.12
CA GLU A 87 0.02 10.59 10.15
C GLU A 87 0.04 12.04 10.65
N THR A 88 -0.08 12.20 11.95
CA THR A 88 0.01 13.52 12.60
C THR A 88 1.39 13.66 13.23
N LEU A 89 2.12 14.68 12.79
CA LEU A 89 3.38 15.05 13.42
C LEU A 89 3.07 15.94 14.64
N SER A 90 3.58 15.57 15.81
CA SER A 90 3.36 16.31 17.06
C SER A 90 4.38 17.43 17.28
N PHE A 91 5.44 17.46 16.48
CA PHE A 91 6.53 18.45 16.57
C PHE A 91 7.12 18.73 15.19
N PRO A 92 7.73 19.90 14.95
CA PRO A 92 8.36 20.22 13.68
C PRO A 92 9.57 19.33 13.43
N LEU A 93 9.68 18.82 12.21
CA LEU A 93 10.81 18.03 11.72
C LEU A 93 11.20 18.54 10.35
N THR A 94 12.48 18.61 10.07
CA THR A 94 12.97 18.78 8.69
C THR A 94 12.68 17.52 7.88
N VAL A 95 12.62 17.69 6.56
CA VAL A 95 12.47 16.55 5.62
C VAL A 95 13.58 15.52 5.84
N ARG A 96 14.84 15.96 6.03
CA ARG A 96 15.96 15.06 6.31
C ARG A 96 15.72 14.23 7.57
N GLU A 97 15.33 14.87 8.67
CA GLU A 97 15.06 14.19 9.94
C GLU A 97 13.93 13.17 9.80
N MET A 98 12.85 13.56 9.13
CA MET A 98 11.73 12.63 8.90
C MET A 98 12.16 11.41 8.07
N VAL A 99 12.95 11.59 7.00
CA VAL A 99 13.41 10.47 6.18
C VAL A 99 14.42 9.62 6.94
N ALA A 100 15.30 10.22 7.76
CA ALA A 100 16.26 9.51 8.60
C ALA A 100 15.58 8.60 9.65
N MET A 101 14.34 8.91 10.09
CA MET A 101 13.57 8.01 10.94
C MET A 101 13.35 6.63 10.31
N GLY A 102 13.39 6.51 8.98
CA GLY A 102 13.35 5.22 8.28
C GLY A 102 14.52 4.30 8.65
N ARG A 103 15.61 4.85 9.17
CA ARG A 103 16.79 4.06 9.59
C ARG A 103 16.69 3.49 11.01
N TYR A 104 15.69 3.87 11.81
CA TYR A 104 15.55 3.38 13.20
C TYR A 104 15.64 1.84 13.36
N PRO A 105 15.07 1.01 12.48
CA PRO A 105 15.24 -0.44 12.57
C PRO A 105 16.69 -0.91 12.41
N HIS A 106 17.57 -0.11 11.80
CA HIS A 106 18.97 -0.43 11.56
C HIS A 106 19.91 0.08 12.67
N LEU A 107 19.51 1.14 13.39
CA LEU A 107 20.34 1.74 14.45
C LEU A 107 20.45 0.81 15.65
N GLY A 108 21.66 0.66 16.20
CA GLY A 108 21.90 -0.04 17.47
C GLY A 108 21.45 0.80 18.67
N PRO A 109 21.32 0.20 19.86
CA PRO A 109 21.18 0.96 21.10
C PRO A 109 22.39 1.89 21.26
N LEU A 110 22.14 3.20 21.42
CA LEU A 110 23.19 4.23 21.58
C LEU A 110 24.11 4.44 20.36
N SER A 111 23.83 3.86 19.20
CA SER A 111 24.60 4.14 17.97
C SER A 111 24.03 5.36 17.26
N GLY A 112 24.93 6.24 16.80
CA GLY A 112 24.58 7.31 15.87
C GLY A 112 24.35 6.80 14.44
N GLU A 113 23.97 7.70 13.56
CA GLU A 113 23.81 7.47 12.12
C GLU A 113 25.16 7.11 11.48
N SER A 114 25.28 5.98 10.80
CA SER A 114 26.45 5.54 10.05
C SER A 114 26.53 6.21 8.66
N ASP A 115 27.65 6.05 7.94
CA ASP A 115 27.77 6.49 6.55
C ASP A 115 26.74 5.78 5.66
N ALA A 116 26.54 4.47 5.84
CA ALA A 116 25.53 3.70 5.12
C ALA A 116 24.10 4.21 5.38
N ASP A 117 23.80 4.67 6.60
CA ASP A 117 22.51 5.28 6.89
C ASP A 117 22.33 6.62 6.17
N ARG A 118 23.39 7.45 6.14
CA ARG A 118 23.37 8.72 5.39
C ARG A 118 23.18 8.51 3.90
N GLU A 119 23.84 7.52 3.32
CA GLU A 119 23.71 7.14 1.91
C GLU A 119 22.28 6.65 1.61
N ALA A 120 21.72 5.79 2.45
CA ALA A 120 20.34 5.30 2.31
C ALA A 120 19.31 6.45 2.36
N VAL A 121 19.49 7.40 3.26
CA VAL A 121 18.64 8.60 3.37
C VAL A 121 18.79 9.47 2.12
N ALA A 122 20.01 9.72 1.65
CA ALA A 122 20.26 10.52 0.44
C ALA A 122 19.64 9.88 -0.82
N ALA A 123 19.81 8.55 -0.97
CA ALA A 123 19.22 7.79 -2.07
C ALA A 123 17.67 7.86 -2.05
N ALA A 124 17.06 7.72 -0.88
CA ALA A 124 15.61 7.81 -0.72
C ALA A 124 15.06 9.22 -1.04
N LEU A 125 15.76 10.27 -0.60
CA LEU A 125 15.42 11.66 -0.93
C LEU A 125 15.47 11.91 -2.44
N ALA A 126 16.54 11.46 -3.10
CA ALA A 126 16.70 11.60 -4.54
C ALA A 126 15.66 10.77 -5.32
N GLY A 127 15.44 9.51 -4.94
CA GLY A 127 14.48 8.61 -5.59
C GLY A 127 13.02 9.09 -5.51
N CYS A 128 12.70 9.92 -4.52
CA CYS A 128 11.37 10.51 -4.33
C CYS A 128 11.24 11.98 -4.80
N ASP A 129 12.27 12.54 -5.44
CA ASP A 129 12.29 13.94 -5.91
C ASP A 129 11.96 14.95 -4.78
N VAL A 130 12.59 14.78 -3.60
CA VAL A 130 12.38 15.66 -2.44
C VAL A 130 13.68 16.23 -1.88
N THR A 131 14.80 16.09 -2.60
CA THR A 131 16.12 16.58 -2.18
C THR A 131 16.14 18.09 -2.00
N GLU A 132 15.41 18.84 -2.83
CA GLU A 132 15.33 20.30 -2.73
C GLU A 132 14.67 20.80 -1.43
N PHE A 133 13.90 19.94 -0.77
CA PHE A 133 13.19 20.27 0.47
C PHE A 133 13.92 19.80 1.74
N VAL A 134 15.13 19.26 1.64
CA VAL A 134 15.85 18.56 2.71
C VAL A 134 15.92 19.31 4.04
N SER A 135 16.06 20.64 4.01
CA SER A 135 16.12 21.52 5.18
C SER A 135 14.79 22.15 5.58
N ARG A 136 13.71 21.94 4.77
CA ARG A 136 12.40 22.51 5.07
C ARG A 136 11.68 21.72 6.16
N ASP A 137 10.86 22.41 6.93
CA ASP A 137 9.91 21.79 7.85
C ASP A 137 8.82 21.05 7.07
N VAL A 138 8.58 19.78 7.43
CA VAL A 138 7.58 18.91 6.77
C VAL A 138 6.17 19.50 6.85
N THR A 139 5.86 20.28 7.88
CA THR A 139 4.54 20.92 8.04
C THR A 139 4.27 22.00 7.01
N THR A 140 5.33 22.56 6.39
CA THR A 140 5.24 23.61 5.36
C THR A 140 5.08 23.07 3.96
N LEU A 141 5.16 21.75 3.77
CA LEU A 141 5.04 21.10 2.48
C LEU A 141 3.58 20.97 2.04
N SER A 142 3.35 21.00 0.72
CA SER A 142 2.07 20.60 0.13
C SER A 142 1.74 19.15 0.46
N GLY A 143 0.48 18.75 0.26
CA GLY A 143 0.04 17.37 0.48
C GLY A 143 0.85 16.35 -0.33
N GLY A 144 1.11 16.63 -1.60
CA GLY A 144 1.86 15.75 -2.49
C GLY A 144 3.36 15.66 -2.14
N GLU A 145 4.00 16.80 -1.83
CA GLU A 145 5.40 16.82 -1.37
C GLU A 145 5.55 16.04 -0.06
N ARG A 146 4.66 16.27 0.89
CA ARG A 146 4.67 15.56 2.18
C ARG A 146 4.46 14.05 1.99
N GLN A 147 3.61 13.65 1.06
CA GLN A 147 3.40 12.22 0.78
C GLN A 147 4.65 11.59 0.16
N ARG A 148 5.37 12.26 -0.75
CA ARG A 148 6.65 11.78 -1.26
C ARG A 148 7.71 11.66 -0.16
N VAL A 149 7.74 12.59 0.80
CA VAL A 149 8.63 12.50 1.98
C VAL A 149 8.29 11.28 2.85
N ARG A 150 7.01 10.94 3.03
CA ARG A 150 6.60 9.71 3.75
C ARG A 150 7.05 8.45 3.02
N ILE A 151 6.93 8.43 1.70
CA ILE A 151 7.41 7.32 0.87
C ILE A 151 8.94 7.24 0.94
N ALA A 152 9.65 8.39 0.87
CA ALA A 152 11.10 8.44 1.03
C ALA A 152 11.55 7.88 2.39
N ARG A 153 10.85 8.21 3.48
CA ARG A 153 11.10 7.60 4.81
C ARG A 153 10.98 6.08 4.77
N ALA A 154 9.93 5.56 4.15
CA ALA A 154 9.74 4.12 4.05
C ALA A 154 10.80 3.46 3.16
N LEU A 155 11.23 4.10 2.08
CA LEU A 155 12.30 3.62 1.19
C LEU A 155 13.69 3.73 1.81
N ALA A 156 13.95 4.74 2.67
CA ALA A 156 15.20 4.87 3.43
C ALA A 156 15.46 3.66 4.33
N GLN A 157 14.43 2.91 4.69
CA GLN A 157 14.52 1.64 5.40
C GLN A 157 15.17 0.53 4.56
N GLN A 158 15.29 0.73 3.24
CA GLN A 158 15.76 -0.28 2.26
C GLN A 158 14.96 -1.59 2.36
N PRO A 159 13.62 -1.51 2.32
CA PRO A 159 12.77 -2.68 2.52
C PRO A 159 12.76 -3.59 1.29
N GLN A 160 12.34 -4.84 1.47
CA GLN A 160 12.04 -5.78 0.38
C GLN A 160 10.59 -5.66 -0.11
N ALA A 161 9.73 -5.07 0.72
CA ALA A 161 8.36 -4.75 0.35
C ALA A 161 7.91 -3.40 0.91
N LEU A 162 7.03 -2.72 0.18
CA LEU A 162 6.42 -1.45 0.57
C LEU A 162 4.90 -1.60 0.59
N VAL A 163 4.28 -1.28 1.72
CA VAL A 163 2.82 -1.36 1.91
C VAL A 163 2.26 0.03 2.16
N LEU A 164 1.32 0.49 1.31
CA LEU A 164 0.78 1.83 1.36
C LEU A 164 -0.75 1.82 1.47
N ASP A 165 -1.28 2.60 2.42
CA ASP A 165 -2.73 2.77 2.60
C ASP A 165 -3.17 4.12 2.00
N GLU A 166 -3.91 4.09 0.89
CA GLU A 166 -4.44 5.23 0.15
C GLU A 166 -3.39 6.34 -0.12
N PRO A 167 -2.23 6.01 -0.75
CA PRO A 167 -1.11 6.93 -0.85
C PRO A 167 -1.36 8.17 -1.71
N THR A 168 -2.40 8.17 -2.55
CA THR A 168 -2.73 9.27 -3.46
C THR A 168 -4.01 10.02 -3.08
N LYS A 169 -4.61 9.67 -1.93
CA LYS A 169 -5.87 10.27 -1.49
C LYS A 169 -5.78 11.80 -1.36
N SER A 170 -6.75 12.49 -1.93
CA SER A 170 -6.88 13.96 -1.88
C SER A 170 -5.72 14.73 -2.52
N LEU A 171 -4.96 14.10 -3.40
CA LEU A 171 -3.94 14.75 -4.20
C LEU A 171 -4.53 15.19 -5.56
N ASP A 172 -3.93 16.20 -6.15
CA ASP A 172 -4.19 16.54 -7.54
C ASP A 172 -3.57 15.52 -8.51
N ILE A 173 -3.99 15.55 -9.78
CA ILE A 173 -3.57 14.60 -10.80
C ILE A 173 -2.04 14.54 -10.95
N ARG A 174 -1.35 15.69 -10.89
CA ARG A 174 0.10 15.73 -11.06
C ARG A 174 0.82 14.95 -9.96
N HIS A 175 0.45 15.21 -8.71
CA HIS A 175 1.06 14.54 -7.55
C HIS A 175 0.65 13.07 -7.48
N GLU A 176 -0.60 12.75 -7.81
CA GLU A 176 -1.09 11.38 -7.86
C GLU A 176 -0.30 10.55 -8.89
N MET A 177 -0.15 11.05 -10.13
CA MET A 177 0.62 10.38 -11.16
C MET A 177 2.09 10.22 -10.79
N ALA A 178 2.73 11.25 -10.25
CA ALA A 178 4.13 11.18 -9.82
C ALA A 178 4.36 10.09 -8.76
N ILE A 179 3.42 9.92 -7.81
CA ILE A 179 3.51 8.86 -6.79
C ILE A 179 3.30 7.48 -7.43
N LEU A 180 2.30 7.31 -8.29
CA LEU A 180 2.04 6.01 -8.92
C LEU A 180 3.19 5.57 -9.83
N GLU A 181 3.80 6.49 -10.58
CA GLU A 181 5.00 6.21 -11.36
C GLU A 181 6.23 5.89 -10.49
N LEU A 182 6.40 6.55 -9.34
CA LEU A 182 7.43 6.20 -8.36
C LEU A 182 7.22 4.76 -7.86
N LEU A 183 6.00 4.39 -7.48
CA LEU A 183 5.68 3.05 -7.02
C LEU A 183 5.86 2.01 -8.12
N ARG A 184 5.49 2.33 -9.38
CA ARG A 184 5.72 1.45 -10.52
C ARG A 184 7.21 1.20 -10.76
N ARG A 185 8.02 2.27 -10.84
CA ARG A 185 9.48 2.13 -10.95
C ARG A 185 10.10 1.31 -9.81
N SER A 186 9.58 1.48 -8.59
CA SER A 186 10.04 0.68 -7.45
C SER A 186 9.72 -0.81 -7.63
N ALA A 187 8.53 -1.15 -8.13
CA ALA A 187 8.18 -2.54 -8.42
C ALA A 187 9.01 -3.10 -9.59
N ASP A 188 9.23 -2.32 -10.66
CA ASP A 188 10.07 -2.71 -11.80
C ASP A 188 11.53 -2.96 -11.39
N SER A 189 12.00 -2.34 -10.30
CA SER A 189 13.32 -2.61 -9.71
C SER A 189 13.35 -3.82 -8.77
N GLY A 190 12.25 -4.56 -8.63
CA GLY A 190 12.14 -5.78 -7.84
C GLY A 190 11.56 -5.62 -6.44
N LEU A 191 11.14 -4.40 -6.04
CA LEU A 191 10.45 -4.20 -4.78
C LEU A 191 9.00 -4.74 -4.87
N THR A 192 8.55 -5.50 -3.89
CA THR A 192 7.12 -5.83 -3.80
C THR A 192 6.35 -4.62 -3.28
N VAL A 193 5.41 -4.10 -4.05
CA VAL A 193 4.64 -2.91 -3.69
C VAL A 193 3.16 -3.27 -3.53
N VAL A 194 2.60 -3.04 -2.35
CA VAL A 194 1.18 -3.29 -2.04
C VAL A 194 0.49 -1.96 -1.79
N VAL A 195 -0.50 -1.64 -2.62
CA VAL A 195 -1.26 -0.39 -2.51
C VAL A 195 -2.71 -0.68 -2.18
N VAL A 196 -3.18 -0.17 -1.06
CA VAL A 196 -4.63 -0.11 -0.78
C VAL A 196 -5.16 1.17 -1.39
N THR A 197 -6.17 1.08 -2.26
CA THR A 197 -6.77 2.24 -2.93
C THR A 197 -8.25 2.00 -3.23
N HIS A 198 -8.97 3.07 -3.52
CA HIS A 198 -10.33 3.05 -4.06
C HIS A 198 -10.39 3.48 -5.54
N GLY A 199 -9.26 3.92 -6.10
CA GLY A 199 -9.16 4.35 -7.50
C GLY A 199 -9.06 3.16 -8.46
N LEU A 200 -10.19 2.74 -9.04
CA LEU A 200 -10.27 1.56 -9.91
C LEU A 200 -9.39 1.72 -11.16
N ASP A 201 -9.58 2.81 -11.91
CA ASP A 201 -8.89 3.04 -13.19
C ASP A 201 -7.37 3.15 -13.02
N LEU A 202 -6.92 3.82 -11.95
CA LEU A 202 -5.49 3.93 -11.66
C LEU A 202 -4.88 2.61 -11.18
N ALA A 203 -5.63 1.85 -10.38
CA ALA A 203 -5.19 0.50 -10.02
C ALA A 203 -5.07 -0.39 -11.27
N ALA A 204 -6.05 -0.33 -12.19
CA ALA A 204 -5.99 -1.08 -13.46
C ALA A 204 -4.78 -0.70 -14.32
N ARG A 205 -4.40 0.57 -14.30
CA ARG A 205 -3.33 1.12 -15.14
C ARG A 205 -1.92 0.80 -14.62
N PHE A 206 -1.75 0.76 -13.30
CA PHE A 206 -0.41 0.66 -12.69
C PHE A 206 -0.11 -0.70 -12.06
N ALA A 207 -1.12 -1.43 -11.57
CA ALA A 207 -0.90 -2.68 -10.87
C ALA A 207 -0.81 -3.88 -11.82
N ASP A 208 0.07 -4.83 -11.47
CA ASP A 208 0.20 -6.11 -12.16
C ASP A 208 -0.96 -7.04 -11.79
N ARG A 209 -1.41 -6.98 -10.55
CA ARG A 209 -2.50 -7.80 -10.00
C ARG A 209 -3.37 -7.01 -9.05
N LEU A 210 -4.62 -7.41 -8.99
CA LEU A 210 -5.65 -6.81 -8.13
C LEU A 210 -6.26 -7.85 -7.21
N LEU A 211 -6.56 -7.42 -5.99
CA LEU A 211 -7.46 -8.09 -5.06
C LEU A 211 -8.69 -7.21 -4.82
N LEU A 212 -9.85 -7.71 -5.13
CA LEU A 212 -11.12 -7.02 -4.83
C LEU A 212 -11.77 -7.65 -3.61
N LEU A 213 -11.88 -6.86 -2.54
CA LEU A 213 -12.51 -7.28 -1.29
C LEU A 213 -13.96 -6.78 -1.20
N SER A 214 -14.83 -7.64 -0.72
CA SER A 214 -16.22 -7.31 -0.37
C SER A 214 -16.62 -7.98 0.94
N GLN A 215 -17.14 -7.23 1.89
CA GLN A 215 -17.67 -7.74 3.17
C GLN A 215 -16.71 -8.70 3.90
N GLY A 216 -15.41 -8.39 3.90
CA GLY A 216 -14.39 -9.20 4.54
C GLY A 216 -13.97 -10.46 3.79
N ARG A 217 -14.40 -10.65 2.55
CA ARG A 217 -14.08 -11.82 1.69
C ARG A 217 -13.44 -11.37 0.39
N VAL A 218 -12.70 -12.29 -0.26
CA VAL A 218 -12.20 -12.10 -1.61
C VAL A 218 -13.38 -12.22 -2.58
N ALA A 219 -13.67 -11.16 -3.30
CA ALA A 219 -14.66 -11.16 -4.38
C ALA A 219 -14.04 -11.58 -5.72
N ALA A 220 -12.81 -11.12 -6.00
CA ALA A 220 -12.02 -11.51 -7.15
C ALA A 220 -10.52 -11.23 -6.90
N GLU A 221 -9.64 -12.01 -7.51
CA GLU A 221 -8.20 -11.82 -7.53
C GLU A 221 -7.65 -12.21 -8.91
N GLY A 222 -6.76 -11.39 -9.48
CA GLY A 222 -6.17 -11.68 -10.79
C GLY A 222 -5.53 -10.44 -11.42
N THR A 223 -5.36 -10.48 -12.73
CA THR A 223 -4.97 -9.31 -13.54
C THR A 223 -6.10 -8.28 -13.55
N PRO A 224 -5.82 -7.00 -13.88
CA PRO A 224 -6.86 -5.99 -14.01
C PRO A 224 -8.03 -6.42 -14.92
N ALA A 225 -7.76 -7.08 -16.03
CA ALA A 225 -8.79 -7.54 -16.97
C ALA A 225 -9.67 -8.66 -16.38
N GLU A 226 -9.09 -9.57 -15.59
CA GLU A 226 -9.83 -10.65 -14.93
C GLU A 226 -10.73 -10.16 -13.79
N VAL A 227 -10.27 -9.16 -13.02
CA VAL A 227 -10.97 -8.65 -11.85
C VAL A 227 -12.02 -7.60 -12.20
N MET A 228 -11.70 -6.69 -13.14
CA MET A 228 -12.55 -5.55 -13.46
C MET A 228 -13.57 -5.89 -14.56
N THR A 229 -14.51 -6.77 -14.25
CA THR A 229 -15.65 -7.07 -15.10
C THR A 229 -16.93 -6.40 -14.59
N GLU A 230 -17.85 -6.06 -15.49
CA GLU A 230 -19.14 -5.43 -15.11
C GLU A 230 -19.90 -6.23 -14.05
N PRO A 231 -20.07 -7.58 -14.18
CA PRO A 231 -20.77 -8.37 -13.17
C PRO A 231 -20.08 -8.33 -11.80
N THR A 232 -18.75 -8.44 -11.77
CA THR A 232 -17.97 -8.43 -10.52
C THR A 232 -18.09 -7.09 -9.82
N LEU A 233 -17.85 -5.99 -10.54
CA LEU A 233 -17.91 -4.64 -9.97
C LEU A 233 -19.33 -4.25 -9.57
N ALA A 234 -20.33 -4.54 -10.39
CA ALA A 234 -21.73 -4.26 -10.07
C ALA A 234 -22.18 -4.99 -8.79
N SER A 235 -21.74 -6.25 -8.61
CA SER A 235 -22.02 -7.02 -7.40
C SER A 235 -21.35 -6.43 -6.16
N VAL A 236 -20.05 -6.06 -6.25
CA VAL A 236 -19.26 -5.57 -5.10
C VAL A 236 -19.66 -4.16 -4.68
N TYR A 237 -19.89 -3.28 -5.65
CA TYR A 237 -20.24 -1.88 -5.36
C TYR A 237 -21.75 -1.63 -5.26
N ALA A 238 -22.58 -2.66 -5.54
CA ALA A 238 -24.05 -2.57 -5.57
C ALA A 238 -24.54 -1.43 -6.48
N TRP A 239 -23.87 -1.20 -7.59
CA TRP A 239 -24.15 -0.14 -8.54
C TRP A 239 -23.84 -0.59 -9.98
N PRO A 240 -24.69 -0.26 -10.97
CA PRO A 240 -24.41 -0.60 -12.35
C PRO A 240 -23.21 0.17 -12.89
N VAL A 241 -22.32 -0.53 -13.55
CA VAL A 241 -21.11 0.01 -14.17
C VAL A 241 -20.98 -0.51 -15.59
N SER A 242 -20.33 0.28 -16.46
CA SER A 242 -19.83 -0.20 -17.74
C SER A 242 -18.30 -0.29 -17.66
N VAL A 243 -17.74 -1.33 -18.23
CA VAL A 243 -16.30 -1.55 -18.32
C VAL A 243 -15.88 -1.58 -19.77
N THR A 244 -15.05 -0.63 -20.15
CA THR A 244 -14.49 -0.50 -21.50
C THR A 244 -12.97 -0.59 -21.45
N THR A 245 -12.34 -0.85 -22.59
CA THR A 245 -10.88 -0.77 -22.68
C THR A 245 -10.46 0.66 -22.98
N ASP A 246 -9.60 1.24 -22.15
CA ASP A 246 -9.02 2.55 -22.41
C ASP A 246 -8.13 2.49 -23.67
N PRO A 247 -8.37 3.33 -24.69
CA PRO A 247 -7.65 3.23 -25.97
C PRO A 247 -6.18 3.62 -25.90
N VAL A 248 -5.76 4.32 -24.83
CA VAL A 248 -4.38 4.79 -24.66
C VAL A 248 -3.55 3.78 -23.87
N SER A 249 -4.10 3.30 -22.75
CA SER A 249 -3.38 2.39 -21.84
C SER A 249 -3.65 0.91 -22.15
N GLY A 250 -4.73 0.57 -22.87
CA GLY A 250 -5.17 -0.81 -23.10
C GLY A 250 -5.75 -1.49 -21.85
N THR A 251 -5.93 -0.75 -20.75
CA THR A 251 -6.41 -1.29 -19.46
C THR A 251 -7.93 -1.10 -19.29
N PRO A 252 -8.59 -1.87 -18.40
CA PRO A 252 -9.99 -1.64 -18.09
C PRO A 252 -10.24 -0.24 -17.54
N ARG A 253 -11.30 0.41 -18.03
CA ARG A 253 -11.83 1.68 -17.57
C ARG A 253 -13.25 1.52 -17.09
N VAL A 254 -13.53 1.95 -15.88
CA VAL A 254 -14.82 1.77 -15.22
C VAL A 254 -15.64 3.06 -15.24
N THR A 255 -16.83 2.99 -15.79
CA THR A 255 -17.77 4.12 -15.84
C THR A 255 -19.03 3.77 -15.05
N PRO A 256 -19.27 4.41 -13.89
CA PRO A 256 -20.55 4.25 -13.18
C PRO A 256 -21.73 4.76 -14.02
N LEU A 257 -22.77 3.95 -14.15
CA LEU A 257 -23.96 4.29 -14.94
C LEU A 257 -24.99 4.99 -14.04
N ARG A 258 -25.86 5.81 -14.65
CA ARG A 258 -27.06 6.32 -13.95
C ARG A 258 -28.11 5.20 -13.84
N ARG A 259 -28.85 5.16 -12.74
CA ARG A 259 -29.98 4.24 -12.60
C ARG A 259 -30.97 4.48 -13.76
N GLY A 260 -31.25 3.43 -14.52
CA GLY A 260 -32.12 3.49 -15.72
C GLY A 260 -31.38 3.61 -17.06
N GLN A 261 -30.04 3.59 -17.07
CA GLN A 261 -29.20 3.52 -18.28
C GLN A 261 -28.53 2.14 -18.47
N ALA A 262 -28.85 1.18 -17.59
CA ALA A 262 -28.36 -0.20 -17.65
C ALA A 262 -29.31 -1.08 -18.47
#